data_9bb55f0738ea37cc15fa54c68fd4a10f
#
_entry.id   9bb55f0738ea37cc15fa54c68fd4a10f
#
_cell.length_a   1.000
_cell.length_b   1.000
_cell.length_c   1.000
_cell.angle_alpha   90.00
_cell.angle_beta   90.00
_cell.angle_gamma   90.00
#
_symmetry.space_group_name_H-M   'P 1'
#
loop_
_entity.id
_entity.type
_entity.pdbx_description
1 polymer ?
#
loop_
_entity_poly.entity_id
_entity_poly.type
_entity_poly.pdbx_seq_one_letter_code
_entity_poly.pdbx_strand_id
1 'polypeptide(L)'
;MKLNQIKEVMRKYGKAWEKQNVSLILDCFTSNGIYQESPLSKSYKGHKEIKKFWENTVLKDTKNIHFKFGNCYISKDGKTGFAEWNCTNLYRGKKNKMAGIMILKMKGNKISYLNEYWNTQVDK
;
A
#
# COMPACT_ATOMS: atom_id res chain seq x y z
N MET A 1 -15.50 6.64 9.10
CA MET A 1 -14.96 5.78 8.04
C MET A 1 -15.91 4.62 7.80
N LYS A 2 -16.17 4.31 6.54
CA LYS A 2 -17.03 3.21 6.16
C LYS A 2 -16.23 2.12 5.46
N LEU A 3 -16.68 0.87 5.58
CA LEU A 3 -15.99 -0.27 4.97
C LEU A 3 -15.81 -0.11 3.46
N ASN A 4 -16.81 0.45 2.77
CA ASN A 4 -16.70 0.69 1.33
C ASN A 4 -15.58 1.65 0.96
N GLN A 5 -15.27 2.64 1.82
CA GLN A 5 -14.16 3.57 1.58
C GLN A 5 -12.82 2.83 1.59
N ILE A 6 -12.66 1.87 2.52
CA ILE A 6 -11.45 1.05 2.59
C ILE A 6 -11.36 0.18 1.33
N LYS A 7 -12.42 -0.50 0.96
CA LYS A 7 -12.43 -1.38 -0.22
C LYS A 7 -12.12 -0.61 -1.51
N GLU A 8 -12.70 0.57 -1.67
CA GLU A 8 -12.46 1.39 -2.87
C GLU A 8 -11.00 1.85 -2.97
N VAL A 9 -10.43 2.36 -1.86
CA VAL A 9 -9.05 2.80 -1.88
C VAL A 9 -8.10 1.61 -2.06
N MET A 10 -8.44 0.43 -1.53
CA MET A 10 -7.63 -0.78 -1.72
C MET A 10 -7.64 -1.25 -3.17
N ARG A 11 -8.77 -1.13 -3.87
CA ARG A 11 -8.82 -1.44 -5.32
C ARG A 11 -7.87 -0.53 -6.09
N LYS A 12 -7.93 0.75 -5.81
CA LYS A 12 -7.06 1.75 -6.46
C LYS A 12 -5.59 1.49 -6.12
N TYR A 13 -5.31 1.22 -4.85
CA TYR A 13 -3.97 0.93 -4.35
C TYR A 13 -3.37 -0.30 -5.04
N GLY A 14 -4.13 -1.40 -5.10
CA GLY A 14 -3.67 -2.61 -5.78
C GLY A 14 -3.44 -2.41 -7.27
N LYS A 15 -4.33 -1.66 -7.92
CA LYS A 15 -4.17 -1.34 -9.34
C LYS A 15 -2.92 -0.47 -9.58
N ALA A 16 -2.64 0.47 -8.68
CA ALA A 16 -1.42 1.28 -8.77
C ALA A 16 -0.17 0.41 -8.73
N TRP A 17 -0.13 -0.58 -7.82
CA TRP A 17 0.98 -1.53 -7.72
C TRP A 17 1.09 -2.38 -8.99
N GLU A 18 -0.01 -2.99 -9.43
CA GLU A 18 0.00 -3.88 -10.60
C GLU A 18 0.45 -3.16 -11.86
N LYS A 19 0.03 -1.93 -12.05
CA LYS A 19 0.38 -1.13 -13.22
C LYS A 19 1.63 -0.27 -13.01
N GLN A 20 2.19 -0.31 -11.82
CA GLN A 20 3.33 0.54 -11.42
C GLN A 20 3.10 2.01 -11.76
N ASN A 21 1.91 2.49 -11.44
CA ASN A 21 1.41 3.82 -11.82
C ASN A 21 1.56 4.79 -10.66
N VAL A 22 2.54 5.69 -10.75
CA VAL A 22 2.83 6.68 -9.70
C VAL A 22 1.68 7.64 -9.48
N SER A 23 1.06 8.15 -10.55
CA SER A 23 -0.09 9.06 -10.42
C SER A 23 -1.22 8.41 -9.64
N LEU A 24 -1.47 7.14 -9.88
CA LEU A 24 -2.56 6.42 -9.23
C LEU A 24 -2.27 6.18 -7.75
N ILE A 25 -1.01 5.85 -7.39
CA ILE A 25 -0.66 5.68 -5.98
C ILE A 25 -0.77 7.02 -5.23
N LEU A 26 -0.33 8.10 -5.83
CA LEU A 26 -0.45 9.42 -5.21
C LEU A 26 -1.92 9.81 -5.01
N ASP A 27 -2.79 9.43 -5.93
CA ASP A 27 -4.22 9.70 -5.82
C ASP A 27 -4.90 8.91 -4.70
N CYS A 28 -4.28 7.84 -4.20
CA CYS A 28 -4.77 7.12 -3.02
C CYS A 28 -4.58 7.91 -1.72
N PHE A 29 -3.67 8.87 -1.70
CA PHE A 29 -3.28 9.59 -0.49
C PHE A 29 -3.72 11.04 -0.51
N THR A 30 -3.99 11.60 0.68
CA THR A 30 -4.14 13.05 0.82
C THR A 30 -2.80 13.71 0.47
N SER A 31 -2.82 15.01 0.17
CA SER A 31 -1.62 15.75 -0.24
C SER A 31 -0.49 15.68 0.79
N ASN A 32 -0.84 15.56 2.08
CA ASN A 32 0.11 15.43 3.17
C ASN A 32 0.07 14.06 3.84
N GLY A 33 -0.44 13.04 3.14
CA GLY A 33 -0.55 11.69 3.64
C GLY A 33 0.79 11.08 4.00
N ILE A 34 0.76 10.13 4.94
CA ILE A 34 1.96 9.46 5.43
C ILE A 34 1.92 7.99 5.01
N TYR A 35 3.01 7.53 4.42
CA TYR A 35 3.18 6.16 3.97
C TYR A 35 4.33 5.52 4.75
N GLN A 36 4.03 4.45 5.48
CA GLN A 36 5.05 3.64 6.14
C GLN A 36 4.94 2.21 5.63
N GLU A 37 5.90 1.79 4.80
CA GLU A 37 5.79 0.53 4.07
C GLU A 37 6.15 -0.70 4.90
N SER A 38 6.75 -0.51 6.10
CA SER A 38 6.96 -1.58 7.08
C SER A 38 7.16 -0.96 8.46
N PRO A 39 7.01 -1.76 9.55
CA PRO A 39 7.07 -1.19 10.92
C PRO A 39 8.40 -0.53 11.27
N LEU A 40 9.48 -1.00 10.66
CA LEU A 40 10.83 -0.50 10.98
C LEU A 40 11.39 0.43 9.91
N SER A 41 10.64 0.68 8.83
CA SER A 41 11.08 1.60 7.78
C SER A 41 10.82 3.05 8.18
N LYS A 42 11.52 3.95 7.52
CA LYS A 42 11.21 5.37 7.63
C LYS A 42 9.85 5.64 6.99
N SER A 43 9.13 6.63 7.50
CA SER A 43 7.88 7.08 6.88
C SER A 43 8.16 8.10 5.79
N TYR A 44 7.29 8.11 4.77
CA TYR A 44 7.33 9.08 3.67
C TYR A 44 6.13 9.99 3.81
N LYS A 45 6.37 11.31 3.87
CA LYS A 45 5.34 12.31 4.13
C LYS A 45 5.06 13.14 2.89
N GLY A 46 3.79 13.13 2.46
CA GLY A 46 3.33 13.91 1.32
C GLY A 46 3.67 13.29 -0.02
N HIS A 47 3.04 13.81 -1.06
CA HIS A 47 3.16 13.25 -2.41
C HIS A 47 4.59 13.25 -2.94
N LYS A 48 5.38 14.27 -2.59
CA LYS A 48 6.77 14.37 -3.06
C LYS A 48 7.63 13.22 -2.56
N GLU A 49 7.56 12.93 -1.25
CA GLU A 49 8.35 11.83 -0.66
C GLU A 49 7.83 10.46 -1.09
N ILE A 50 6.51 10.29 -1.18
CA ILE A 50 5.92 9.03 -1.65
C ILE A 50 6.31 8.74 -3.09
N LYS A 51 6.25 9.75 -3.95
CA LYS A 51 6.67 9.63 -5.34
C LYS A 51 8.13 9.21 -5.45
N LYS A 52 9.01 9.84 -4.68
CA LYS A 52 10.44 9.53 -4.68
C LYS A 52 10.70 8.10 -4.25
N PHE A 53 10.02 7.64 -3.19
CA PHE A 53 10.12 6.27 -2.73
C PHE A 53 9.70 5.28 -3.83
N TRP A 54 8.58 5.54 -4.48
CA TRP A 54 8.07 4.67 -5.55
C TRP A 54 9.02 4.62 -6.74
N GLU A 55 9.56 5.77 -7.17
CA GLU A 55 10.49 5.83 -8.29
C GLU A 55 11.81 5.10 -8.00
N ASN A 56 12.28 5.17 -6.75
CA ASN A 56 13.56 4.59 -6.37
C ASN A 56 13.48 3.12 -5.95
N THR A 57 12.30 2.60 -5.64
CA THR A 57 12.13 1.22 -5.16
C THR A 57 11.13 0.43 -5.99
N VAL A 58 9.86 0.81 -5.98
CA VAL A 58 8.80 0.03 -6.62
C VAL A 58 9.03 -0.09 -8.13
N LEU A 59 9.30 1.02 -8.81
CA LEU A 59 9.51 1.02 -10.25
C LEU A 59 10.84 0.40 -10.65
N LYS A 60 11.84 0.49 -9.78
CA LYS A 60 13.20 0.03 -10.08
C LYS A 60 13.39 -1.45 -9.78
N ASP A 61 12.93 -1.90 -8.62
CA ASP A 61 13.28 -3.23 -8.08
C ASP A 61 12.22 -4.30 -8.29
N THR A 62 10.98 -3.91 -8.60
CA THR A 62 9.87 -4.88 -8.72
C THR A 62 9.25 -4.84 -10.11
N LYS A 63 8.84 -6.04 -10.58
CA LYS A 63 8.17 -6.23 -11.87
C LYS A 63 7.09 -7.30 -11.71
N ASN A 64 6.18 -7.35 -12.67
CA ASN A 64 5.16 -8.40 -12.77
C ASN A 64 4.37 -8.55 -11.47
N ILE A 65 3.80 -7.45 -11.01
CA ILE A 65 3.14 -7.37 -9.72
C ILE A 65 1.69 -7.84 -9.83
N HIS A 66 1.28 -8.75 -8.94
CA HIS A 66 -0.09 -9.17 -8.75
C HIS A 66 -0.48 -8.91 -7.31
N PHE A 67 -1.40 -8.00 -7.09
CA PHE A 67 -1.81 -7.55 -5.76
C PHE A 67 -3.28 -7.88 -5.53
N LYS A 68 -3.58 -8.48 -4.37
CA LYS A 68 -4.96 -8.74 -3.94
C LYS A 68 -5.13 -8.30 -2.50
N PHE A 69 -6.23 -7.61 -2.21
CA PHE A 69 -6.63 -7.39 -0.83
C PHE A 69 -7.70 -8.41 -0.45
N GLY A 70 -7.70 -8.79 0.83
CA GLY A 70 -8.63 -9.74 1.38
C GLY A 70 -9.67 -9.08 2.26
N ASN A 71 -9.82 -9.59 3.47
CA ASN A 71 -10.79 -9.06 4.42
C ASN A 71 -10.40 -7.66 4.90
N CYS A 72 -11.41 -6.80 5.06
CA CYS A 72 -11.24 -5.45 5.58
C CYS A 72 -12.03 -5.32 6.87
N TYR A 73 -11.50 -4.54 7.79
CA TYR A 73 -12.06 -4.36 9.13
C TYR A 73 -12.01 -2.89 9.52
N ILE A 74 -12.89 -2.50 10.43
CA ILE A 74 -12.89 -1.15 11.02
C ILE A 74 -12.85 -1.29 12.53
N SER A 75 -12.05 -0.44 13.21
CA SER A 75 -12.01 -0.37 14.65
C SER A 75 -13.38 0.04 15.20
N LYS A 76 -13.61 -0.29 16.48
CA LYS A 76 -14.89 -0.01 17.15
C LYS A 76 -15.27 1.47 17.11
N ASP A 77 -14.28 2.37 17.22
CA ASP A 77 -14.51 3.81 17.18
C ASP A 77 -14.64 4.36 15.74
N GLY A 78 -14.49 3.52 14.73
CA GLY A 78 -14.62 3.92 13.33
C GLY A 78 -13.49 4.77 12.77
N LYS A 79 -12.40 4.93 13.52
CA LYS A 79 -11.30 5.83 13.11
C LYS A 79 -10.15 5.14 12.41
N THR A 80 -10.04 3.82 12.53
CA THR A 80 -8.93 3.05 11.97
C THR A 80 -9.49 1.90 11.15
N GLY A 81 -8.97 1.76 9.93
CA GLY A 81 -9.30 0.65 9.05
C GLY A 81 -8.13 -0.33 8.93
N PHE A 82 -8.45 -1.56 8.56
CA PHE A 82 -7.48 -2.62 8.36
C PHE A 82 -7.80 -3.37 7.08
N ALA A 83 -6.79 -3.75 6.33
CA ALA A 83 -6.97 -4.57 5.12
C ALA A 83 -5.89 -5.63 5.05
N GLU A 84 -6.31 -6.88 4.97
CA GLU A 84 -5.41 -7.99 4.67
C GLU A 84 -5.05 -7.96 3.19
N TRP A 85 -3.83 -8.33 2.85
CA TRP A 85 -3.40 -8.32 1.46
C TRP A 85 -2.34 -9.36 1.19
N ASN A 86 -2.20 -9.72 -0.08
CA ASN A 86 -1.08 -10.53 -0.55
C ASN A 86 -0.64 -10.04 -1.93
N CYS A 87 0.61 -10.31 -2.25
CA CYS A 87 1.22 -9.84 -3.48
C CYS A 87 2.25 -10.84 -3.95
N THR A 88 2.28 -11.09 -5.26
CA THR A 88 3.38 -11.80 -5.89
C THR A 88 4.03 -10.88 -6.89
N ASN A 89 5.33 -10.97 -7.03
CA ASN A 89 6.07 -10.15 -7.97
C ASN A 89 7.45 -10.76 -8.27
N LEU A 90 8.18 -10.10 -9.16
CA LEU A 90 9.60 -10.35 -9.33
C LEU A 90 10.35 -9.23 -8.61
N TYR A 91 11.14 -9.57 -7.62
CA TYR A 91 11.98 -8.63 -6.90
C TYR A 91 13.43 -8.85 -7.33
N ARG A 92 13.98 -7.88 -8.07
CA ARG A 92 15.31 -7.97 -8.66
C ARG A 92 15.48 -9.27 -9.45
N GLY A 93 14.45 -9.65 -10.22
CA GLY A 93 14.44 -10.84 -11.06
C GLY A 93 14.10 -12.16 -10.37
N LYS A 94 13.87 -12.16 -9.05
CA LYS A 94 13.54 -13.36 -8.29
C LYS A 94 12.07 -13.36 -7.90
N LYS A 95 11.45 -14.54 -7.93
CA LYS A 95 10.07 -14.69 -7.48
C LYS A 95 9.95 -14.35 -6.01
N ASN A 96 8.98 -13.51 -5.69
CA ASN A 96 8.74 -13.02 -4.34
C ASN A 96 7.26 -13.12 -4.00
N LYS A 97 6.96 -13.63 -2.82
CA LYS A 97 5.61 -13.62 -2.23
C LYS A 97 5.60 -12.72 -1.02
N MET A 98 4.57 -11.92 -0.91
CA MET A 98 4.37 -11.03 0.24
C MET A 98 2.94 -11.21 0.74
N ALA A 99 2.78 -11.17 2.05
CA ALA A 99 1.46 -11.18 2.68
C ALA A 99 1.50 -10.37 3.96
N GLY A 100 0.42 -9.70 4.25
CA GLY A 100 0.38 -8.90 5.45
C GLY A 100 -0.97 -8.23 5.68
N ILE A 101 -0.94 -7.24 6.55
CA ILE A 101 -2.08 -6.40 6.87
C ILE A 101 -1.60 -4.96 6.88
N MET A 102 -2.44 -4.05 6.44
CA MET A 102 -2.14 -2.63 6.55
C MET A 102 -3.16 -1.94 7.43
N ILE A 103 -2.68 -0.94 8.15
CA ILE A 103 -3.48 -0.09 9.03
C ILE A 103 -3.67 1.24 8.32
N LEU A 104 -4.91 1.68 8.22
CA LEU A 104 -5.28 2.85 7.43
C LEU A 104 -6.02 3.87 8.28
N LYS A 105 -5.66 5.14 8.11
CA LYS A 105 -6.51 6.25 8.51
C LYS A 105 -6.91 7.00 7.24
N MET A 106 -8.19 7.33 7.14
CA MET A 106 -8.75 7.94 5.95
C MET A 106 -9.23 9.36 6.24
N LYS A 107 -9.13 10.21 5.24
CA LYS A 107 -9.80 11.51 5.23
C LYS A 107 -10.63 11.56 3.95
N GLY A 108 -11.97 11.41 4.12
CA GLY A 108 -12.83 11.16 2.97
C GLY A 108 -12.46 9.84 2.30
N ASN A 109 -12.24 9.86 1.02
CA ASN A 109 -11.91 8.68 0.22
C ASN A 109 -10.41 8.49 -0.01
N LYS A 110 -9.58 9.25 0.72
CA LYS A 110 -8.12 9.18 0.57
C LYS A 110 -7.45 8.80 1.88
N ILE A 111 -6.28 8.17 1.76
CA ILE A 111 -5.49 7.73 2.89
C ILE A 111 -4.72 8.92 3.46
N SER A 112 -4.89 9.18 4.76
CA SER A 112 -4.08 10.16 5.48
C SER A 112 -2.88 9.53 6.18
N TYR A 113 -2.98 8.23 6.50
CA TYR A 113 -1.89 7.47 7.12
C TYR A 113 -2.02 6.00 6.74
N LEU A 114 -0.92 5.41 6.31
CA LEU A 114 -0.82 3.99 5.98
C LEU A 114 0.40 3.40 6.66
N ASN A 115 0.19 2.27 7.35
CA ASN A 115 1.29 1.51 7.93
C ASN A 115 1.09 0.04 7.56
N GLU A 116 2.05 -0.54 6.86
CA GLU A 116 2.00 -1.94 6.45
C GLU A 116 2.83 -2.82 7.37
N TYR A 117 2.29 -4.00 7.68
CA TYR A 117 2.97 -5.07 8.39
C TYR A 117 2.94 -6.30 7.49
N TRP A 118 4.11 -6.82 7.11
CA TRP A 118 4.15 -7.92 6.14
C TRP A 118 5.36 -8.81 6.31
N ASN A 119 5.23 -10.02 5.77
CA ASN A 119 6.33 -10.96 5.60
C ASN A 119 6.58 -11.17 4.11
N THR A 120 7.79 -11.58 3.78
CA THR A 120 8.17 -11.85 2.40
C THR A 120 8.89 -13.19 2.31
N GLN A 121 8.71 -13.85 1.16
CA GLN A 121 9.41 -15.08 0.83
C GLN A 121 9.96 -14.94 -0.58
N VAL A 122 11.26 -14.85 -0.68
CA VAL A 122 11.97 -14.66 -1.96
C VAL A 122 12.66 -15.95 -2.33
N ASP A 123 12.52 -16.39 -3.58
CA ASP A 123 13.24 -17.55 -4.11
C ASP A 123 14.74 -17.29 -4.10
N LYS A 124 15.47 -18.30 -3.68
CA LYS A 124 16.95 -18.22 -3.63
C LYS A 124 17.60 -18.36 -5.01
#